data_a6671278bc9c96a9141733cb496d84ec
#
_entry.id   a6671278bc9c96a9141733cb496d84ec
#
_cell.length_a   1.000
_cell.length_b   1.000
_cell.length_c   1.000
_cell.angle_alpha   90.00
_cell.angle_beta   90.00
_cell.angle_gamma   90.00
#
_symmetry.space_group_name_H-M   'P 1'
#
loop_
_entity.id
_entity.type
_entity.pdbx_description
1 polymer ?
#
loop_
_entity_poly.entity_id
_entity_poly.type
_entity_poly.pdbx_seq_one_letter_code
_entity_poly.pdbx_strand_id
1 'polypeptide(L)'
;YGVYFETNFENPAADTLRYNTIINNKNYGIRVNDYAGPFVQYNDLYGHNYDYYNNSTTGNELDARYNFWGTVTTDSMNAGNNPKNIAKIYDKYDNSAKGFVNYGGWLGESGGSPTSTSYTGTVKLADSGGTEQLNFPSDSTLYLRVTDSDRNTNSGSAETIATTIKSDTETTAESLTLTETGANTGIFSGSIAFE
;
A
#
# COMPACT_ATOMS: atom_id res chain seq x y z
N TYR A 1 10.77 -15.65 -16.61
CA TYR A 1 9.63 -14.97 -15.97
C TYR A 1 8.77 -16.01 -15.29
N GLY A 2 8.20 -15.68 -14.15
CA GLY A 2 7.10 -16.42 -13.54
C GLY A 2 5.78 -16.00 -14.16
N VAL A 3 5.17 -14.91 -13.64
CA VAL A 3 3.92 -14.34 -14.15
C VAL A 3 4.16 -12.92 -14.65
N TYR A 4 3.50 -12.57 -15.75
CA TYR A 4 3.64 -11.27 -16.40
C TYR A 4 2.26 -10.65 -16.61
N PHE A 5 2.07 -9.45 -16.09
CA PHE A 5 0.86 -8.66 -16.26
C PHE A 5 1.17 -7.45 -17.14
N GLU A 6 0.41 -7.26 -18.18
CA GLU A 6 0.53 -6.14 -19.11
C GLU A 6 -0.83 -5.74 -19.64
N THR A 7 -1.08 -4.45 -19.75
CA THR A 7 -2.25 -3.91 -20.44
C THR A 7 -1.96 -2.52 -20.97
N ASN A 8 -2.41 -2.26 -22.18
CA ASN A 8 -2.26 -0.97 -22.87
C ASN A 8 -3.47 -0.04 -22.63
N PHE A 9 -4.41 -0.41 -21.75
CA PHE A 9 -5.61 0.38 -21.46
C PHE A 9 -5.48 1.09 -20.12
N GLU A 10 -5.84 2.37 -20.07
CA GLU A 10 -5.72 3.23 -18.88
C GLU A 10 -6.62 2.83 -17.69
N ASN A 11 -7.59 1.95 -17.87
CA ASN A 11 -8.46 1.48 -16.80
C ASN A 11 -8.75 -0.02 -16.94
N PRO A 12 -7.74 -0.87 -16.75
CA PRO A 12 -7.91 -2.31 -16.85
C PRO A 12 -8.71 -2.84 -15.66
N ALA A 13 -9.45 -3.93 -15.89
CA ALA A 13 -9.92 -4.76 -14.79
C ALA A 13 -8.70 -5.32 -14.03
N ALA A 14 -8.75 -5.28 -12.70
CA ALA A 14 -7.67 -5.81 -11.89
C ALA A 14 -7.71 -7.34 -11.89
N ASP A 15 -6.68 -7.96 -12.44
CA ASP A 15 -6.49 -9.41 -12.36
C ASP A 15 -6.16 -9.83 -10.93
N THR A 16 -6.56 -11.04 -10.55
CA THR A 16 -6.26 -11.60 -9.23
C THR A 16 -5.44 -12.87 -9.37
N LEU A 17 -4.30 -12.91 -8.69
CA LEU A 17 -3.42 -14.07 -8.59
C LEU A 17 -3.29 -14.49 -7.13
N ARG A 18 -3.84 -15.66 -6.78
CA ARG A 18 -3.86 -16.17 -5.41
C ARG A 18 -3.55 -17.67 -5.35
N TYR A 19 -2.97 -18.07 -4.22
CA TYR A 19 -2.72 -19.48 -3.88
C TYR A 19 -1.85 -20.23 -4.88
N ASN A 20 -0.83 -19.55 -5.42
CA ASN A 20 0.13 -20.14 -6.34
C ASN A 20 1.52 -20.22 -5.71
N THR A 21 2.30 -21.17 -6.18
CA THR A 21 3.74 -21.31 -5.88
C THR A 21 4.54 -20.86 -7.09
N ILE A 22 5.17 -19.70 -7.00
CA ILE A 22 5.94 -19.06 -8.06
C ILE A 22 7.37 -18.88 -7.52
N ILE A 23 8.23 -19.81 -7.85
CA ILE A 23 9.56 -19.89 -7.27
C ILE A 23 10.65 -20.12 -8.31
N ASN A 24 11.88 -19.69 -7.99
CA ASN A 24 13.09 -20.03 -8.74
C ASN A 24 13.09 -19.67 -10.25
N ASN A 25 12.34 -18.64 -10.65
CA ASN A 25 12.47 -18.09 -12.00
C ASN A 25 13.69 -17.15 -12.05
N LYS A 26 14.48 -17.20 -13.11
CA LYS A 26 15.78 -16.53 -13.19
C LYS A 26 15.71 -15.02 -12.93
N ASN A 27 14.76 -14.31 -13.53
CA ASN A 27 14.70 -12.85 -13.46
C ASN A 27 13.60 -12.35 -12.52
N TYR A 28 12.33 -12.63 -12.81
CA TYR A 28 11.20 -12.11 -12.10
C TYR A 28 10.23 -13.21 -11.68
N GLY A 29 9.73 -13.14 -10.46
CA GLY A 29 8.57 -13.91 -10.03
C GLY A 29 7.31 -13.31 -10.65
N ILE A 30 7.01 -12.09 -10.28
CA ILE A 30 5.94 -11.26 -10.86
C ILE A 30 6.58 -10.07 -11.58
N ARG A 31 6.07 -9.76 -12.76
CA ARG A 31 6.38 -8.50 -13.44
C ARG A 31 5.08 -7.82 -13.87
N VAL A 32 4.92 -6.55 -13.51
CA VAL A 32 3.79 -5.72 -13.87
C VAL A 32 4.26 -4.60 -14.79
N ASN A 33 3.64 -4.44 -15.94
CA ASN A 33 3.96 -3.42 -16.92
C ASN A 33 2.76 -2.51 -17.20
N ASP A 34 3.05 -1.36 -17.77
CA ASP A 34 2.11 -0.38 -18.29
C ASP A 34 1.01 -0.01 -17.28
N TYR A 35 -0.26 -0.20 -17.62
CA TYR A 35 -1.39 0.16 -16.76
C TYR A 35 -1.90 -1.00 -15.90
N ALA A 36 -1.26 -2.17 -15.91
CA ALA A 36 -1.71 -3.31 -15.13
C ALA A 36 -1.65 -3.03 -13.62
N GLY A 37 -2.68 -3.46 -12.90
CA GLY A 37 -2.82 -3.30 -11.45
C GLY A 37 -3.33 -4.58 -10.78
N PRO A 38 -2.61 -5.72 -10.86
CA PRO A 38 -3.09 -6.98 -10.34
C PRO A 38 -3.13 -7.00 -8.81
N PHE A 39 -4.06 -7.77 -8.26
CA PHE A 39 -4.02 -8.24 -6.87
C PHE A 39 -3.23 -9.54 -6.80
N VAL A 40 -2.05 -9.50 -6.18
CA VAL A 40 -1.16 -10.67 -6.03
C VAL A 40 -1.07 -11.02 -4.56
N GLN A 41 -1.87 -11.99 -4.11
CA GLN A 41 -2.07 -12.26 -2.69
C GLN A 41 -2.06 -13.77 -2.38
N TYR A 42 -1.61 -14.14 -1.18
CA TYR A 42 -1.58 -15.53 -0.70
C TYR A 42 -0.81 -16.48 -1.62
N ASN A 43 0.30 -16.01 -2.21
CA ASN A 43 1.18 -16.84 -3.03
C ASN A 43 2.51 -17.09 -2.30
N ASP A 44 3.18 -18.15 -2.69
CA ASP A 44 4.60 -18.35 -2.41
C ASP A 44 5.42 -17.72 -3.54
N LEU A 45 6.20 -16.70 -3.22
CA LEU A 45 6.86 -15.84 -4.21
C LEU A 45 8.30 -15.56 -3.80
N TYR A 46 9.24 -16.38 -4.27
CA TYR A 46 10.65 -16.25 -3.87
C TYR A 46 11.63 -16.96 -4.83
N GLY A 47 12.91 -16.66 -4.62
CA GLY A 47 14.00 -17.32 -5.35
C GLY A 47 14.29 -16.70 -6.73
N HIS A 48 13.92 -15.46 -6.95
CA HIS A 48 14.16 -14.71 -8.18
C HIS A 48 15.23 -13.62 -7.99
N ASN A 49 15.67 -12.97 -9.07
CA ASN A 49 16.42 -11.72 -8.94
C ASN A 49 15.54 -10.65 -8.29
N TYR A 50 14.29 -10.48 -8.81
CA TYR A 50 13.23 -9.74 -8.16
C TYR A 50 12.03 -10.66 -8.00
N ASP A 51 11.53 -10.79 -6.80
CA ASP A 51 10.32 -11.55 -6.54
C ASP A 51 9.10 -10.80 -7.09
N TYR A 52 9.10 -9.47 -6.96
CA TYR A 52 8.11 -8.59 -7.58
C TYR A 52 8.80 -7.42 -8.29
N TYR A 53 8.43 -7.15 -9.53
CA TYR A 53 8.99 -6.06 -10.33
C TYR A 53 7.88 -5.17 -10.86
N ASN A 54 7.72 -4.00 -10.23
CA ASN A 54 6.77 -2.97 -10.65
C ASN A 54 7.38 -2.10 -11.75
N ASN A 55 7.03 -2.36 -12.99
CA ASN A 55 7.36 -1.52 -14.14
C ASN A 55 6.15 -0.77 -14.69
N SER A 56 5.06 -0.68 -13.91
CA SER A 56 3.86 0.06 -14.33
C SER A 56 4.18 1.54 -14.58
N THR A 57 3.38 2.18 -15.42
CA THR A 57 3.52 3.59 -15.78
C THR A 57 2.59 4.50 -14.97
N THR A 58 1.67 3.93 -14.19
CA THR A 58 0.63 4.68 -13.49
C THR A 58 1.11 5.40 -12.24
N GLY A 59 2.23 4.99 -11.64
CA GLY A 59 2.66 5.45 -10.31
C GLY A 59 1.75 5.00 -9.16
N ASN A 60 0.72 4.21 -9.43
CA ASN A 60 -0.20 3.68 -8.41
C ASN A 60 0.47 2.60 -7.57
N GLU A 61 0.00 2.47 -6.33
CA GLU A 61 0.38 1.34 -5.47
C GLU A 61 -0.17 0.03 -6.04
N LEU A 62 0.63 -1.03 -5.97
CA LEU A 62 0.27 -2.39 -6.36
C LEU A 62 0.10 -3.28 -5.13
N ASP A 63 -0.99 -4.03 -5.09
CA ASP A 63 -1.31 -4.91 -3.96
C ASP A 63 -0.61 -6.26 -4.08
N ALA A 64 0.39 -6.49 -3.22
CA ALA A 64 1.11 -7.75 -3.08
C ALA A 64 1.06 -8.26 -1.63
N ARG A 65 -0.02 -7.97 -0.90
CA ARG A 65 -0.20 -8.37 0.50
C ARG A 65 -0.36 -9.88 0.67
N TYR A 66 -0.05 -10.35 1.86
CA TYR A 66 -0.32 -11.74 2.29
C TYR A 66 0.44 -12.80 1.47
N ASN A 67 1.57 -12.48 0.87
CA ASN A 67 2.42 -13.46 0.21
C ASN A 67 3.52 -13.96 1.16
N PHE A 68 3.98 -15.17 0.94
CA PHE A 68 5.23 -15.67 1.50
C PHE A 68 6.37 -15.35 0.54
N TRP A 69 7.37 -14.63 1.02
CA TRP A 69 8.47 -14.09 0.22
C TRP A 69 9.77 -14.92 0.34
N GLY A 70 9.65 -16.16 0.87
CA GLY A 70 10.80 -16.98 1.23
C GLY A 70 11.51 -16.44 2.49
N THR A 71 12.26 -17.29 3.17
CA THR A 71 12.82 -17.00 4.49
C THR A 71 13.65 -15.71 4.50
N VAL A 72 14.58 -15.55 3.56
CA VAL A 72 15.50 -14.38 3.55
C VAL A 72 14.79 -13.04 3.42
N THR A 73 13.81 -12.96 2.51
CA THR A 73 13.03 -11.73 2.32
C THR A 73 12.08 -11.50 3.49
N THR A 74 11.44 -12.55 3.99
CA THR A 74 10.56 -12.50 5.17
C THR A 74 11.34 -12.06 6.42
N ASP A 75 12.56 -12.55 6.65
CA ASP A 75 13.40 -12.10 7.76
C ASP A 75 13.75 -10.62 7.65
N SER A 76 14.03 -10.14 6.43
CA SER A 76 14.21 -8.71 6.20
C SER A 76 12.97 -7.89 6.59
N MET A 77 11.77 -8.34 6.23
CA MET A 77 10.51 -7.70 6.61
C MET A 77 10.31 -7.74 8.13
N ASN A 78 10.56 -8.88 8.77
CA ASN A 78 10.43 -9.07 10.22
C ASN A 78 11.40 -8.20 11.03
N ALA A 79 12.52 -7.77 10.45
CA ALA A 79 13.47 -6.87 11.10
C ALA A 79 12.91 -5.45 11.38
N GLY A 80 11.67 -5.16 10.96
CA GLY A 80 10.96 -3.91 11.27
C GLY A 80 11.32 -2.75 10.34
N ASN A 81 10.87 -1.55 10.74
CA ASN A 81 10.97 -0.30 9.98
C ASN A 81 10.23 -0.34 8.62
N ASN A 82 9.14 -1.10 8.55
CA ASN A 82 8.29 -1.13 7.36
C ASN A 82 7.32 0.07 7.31
N PRO A 83 6.94 0.53 6.09
CA PRO A 83 7.44 0.08 4.80
C PRO A 83 8.87 0.55 4.53
N LYS A 84 9.67 -0.27 3.88
CA LYS A 84 11.06 0.02 3.52
C LYS A 84 11.43 -0.60 2.18
N ASN A 85 12.58 -0.21 1.63
CA ASN A 85 13.11 -0.86 0.44
C ASN A 85 13.43 -2.33 0.74
N ILE A 86 12.81 -3.24 0.01
CA ILE A 86 13.05 -4.68 0.06
C ILE A 86 13.81 -5.09 -1.20
N ALA A 87 15.03 -5.55 -1.06
CA ALA A 87 15.93 -5.83 -2.18
C ALA A 87 15.36 -6.76 -3.29
N LYS A 88 14.32 -7.53 -2.97
CA LYS A 88 13.63 -8.44 -3.90
C LYS A 88 12.35 -7.85 -4.50
N ILE A 89 12.00 -6.62 -4.13
CA ILE A 89 10.85 -5.88 -4.65
C ILE A 89 11.37 -4.63 -5.33
N TYR A 90 11.15 -4.50 -6.64
CA TYR A 90 11.47 -3.28 -7.38
C TYR A 90 10.24 -2.40 -7.44
N ASP A 91 10.31 -1.22 -6.85
CA ASP A 91 9.20 -0.28 -6.75
C ASP A 91 9.65 1.18 -6.64
N LYS A 92 8.85 2.02 -6.02
CA LYS A 92 9.13 3.44 -5.80
C LYS A 92 10.41 3.70 -5.01
N TYR A 93 10.86 2.79 -4.16
CA TYR A 93 12.13 2.92 -3.45
C TYR A 93 13.34 2.83 -4.39
N ASP A 94 13.22 2.09 -5.49
CA ASP A 94 14.28 1.96 -6.51
C ASP A 94 14.14 3.02 -7.61
N ASN A 95 12.90 3.42 -7.92
CA ASN A 95 12.61 4.40 -8.97
C ASN A 95 11.38 5.25 -8.60
N SER A 96 11.62 6.53 -8.30
CA SER A 96 10.58 7.47 -7.85
C SER A 96 9.39 7.67 -8.81
N ALA A 97 9.54 7.30 -10.08
CA ALA A 97 8.45 7.33 -11.07
C ALA A 97 7.48 6.15 -10.96
N LYS A 98 7.78 5.15 -10.11
CA LYS A 98 6.94 3.97 -9.90
C LYS A 98 6.06 4.13 -8.67
N GLY A 99 4.98 3.34 -8.59
CA GLY A 99 4.21 3.17 -7.36
C GLY A 99 4.90 2.23 -6.38
N PHE A 100 4.49 2.26 -5.12
CA PHE A 100 4.90 1.28 -4.14
C PHE A 100 4.31 -0.10 -4.45
N VAL A 101 4.98 -1.14 -4.01
CA VAL A 101 4.43 -2.48 -3.89
C VAL A 101 4.08 -2.71 -2.42
N ASN A 102 2.78 -2.81 -2.13
CA ASN A 102 2.30 -3.08 -0.79
C ASN A 102 2.48 -4.56 -0.47
N TYR A 103 3.45 -4.87 0.36
CA TYR A 103 3.75 -6.24 0.81
C TYR A 103 3.24 -6.53 2.23
N GLY A 104 2.38 -5.70 2.77
CA GLY A 104 1.88 -5.81 4.16
C GLY A 104 1.24 -7.15 4.48
N GLY A 105 1.23 -7.51 5.77
CA GLY A 105 0.64 -8.77 6.23
C GLY A 105 1.28 -10.02 5.63
N TRP A 106 2.57 -9.98 5.28
CA TRP A 106 3.26 -11.12 4.68
C TRP A 106 3.13 -12.39 5.53
N LEU A 107 3.20 -13.56 4.89
CA LEU A 107 3.15 -14.84 5.58
C LEU A 107 4.53 -15.19 6.16
N GLY A 108 4.56 -15.71 7.37
CA GLY A 108 5.80 -16.17 8.02
C GLY A 108 6.36 -17.46 7.39
N GLU A 109 5.49 -18.25 6.78
CA GLU A 109 5.81 -19.52 6.09
C GLU A 109 4.81 -19.77 4.96
N SER A 110 5.14 -20.70 4.07
CA SER A 110 4.24 -21.13 3.00
C SER A 110 2.90 -21.61 3.54
N GLY A 111 1.79 -21.06 3.05
CA GLY A 111 0.44 -21.38 3.51
C GLY A 111 0.14 -20.94 4.95
N GLY A 112 1.01 -20.13 5.56
CA GLY A 112 0.82 -19.61 6.93
C GLY A 112 -0.30 -18.59 7.04
N SER A 113 -0.48 -18.06 8.23
CA SER A 113 -1.38 -16.94 8.49
C SER A 113 -0.67 -15.61 8.29
N PRO A 114 -1.39 -14.55 7.86
CA PRO A 114 -0.81 -13.21 7.75
C PRO A 114 -0.19 -12.77 9.09
N THR A 115 1.01 -12.20 9.02
CA THR A 115 1.64 -11.59 10.17
C THR A 115 0.86 -10.36 10.60
N SER A 116 0.74 -10.14 11.90
CA SER A 116 0.10 -8.94 12.46
C SER A 116 1.04 -7.72 12.50
N THR A 117 2.08 -7.72 11.68
CA THR A 117 3.02 -6.60 11.64
C THR A 117 2.34 -5.37 11.05
N SER A 118 2.20 -4.35 11.87
CA SER A 118 1.62 -3.09 11.45
C SER A 118 2.46 -2.45 10.34
N TYR A 119 1.84 -2.18 9.22
CA TYR A 119 2.37 -1.34 8.17
C TYR A 119 2.26 0.10 8.65
N THR A 120 3.34 0.84 8.70
CA THR A 120 3.28 2.23 9.18
C THR A 120 2.46 3.07 8.21
N GLY A 121 1.31 3.52 8.65
CA GLY A 121 0.48 4.45 7.88
C GLY A 121 1.17 5.78 7.64
N THR A 122 0.78 6.48 6.60
CA THR A 122 1.22 7.86 6.31
C THR A 122 0.08 8.83 6.54
N VAL A 123 0.39 10.00 7.09
CA VAL A 123 -0.57 11.07 7.34
C VAL A 123 -0.18 12.30 6.53
N LYS A 124 -1.15 12.91 5.87
CA LYS A 124 -1.00 14.15 5.11
C LYS A 124 -2.13 15.11 5.41
N LEU A 125 -1.81 16.39 5.47
CA LEU A 125 -2.78 17.47 5.38
C LEU A 125 -3.03 17.74 3.89
N ALA A 126 -4.28 17.89 3.48
CA ALA A 126 -4.66 17.95 2.08
C ALA A 126 -5.79 18.94 1.82
N ASP A 127 -5.99 19.26 0.54
CA ASP A 127 -7.20 19.91 0.04
C ASP A 127 -8.36 18.90 -0.15
N SER A 128 -9.52 19.37 -0.59
CA SER A 128 -10.70 18.54 -0.84
C SER A 128 -10.48 17.46 -1.92
N GLY A 129 -9.50 17.65 -2.79
CA GLY A 129 -9.10 16.69 -3.83
C GLY A 129 -8.09 15.65 -3.35
N GLY A 130 -7.61 15.77 -2.10
CA GLY A 130 -6.60 14.88 -1.52
C GLY A 130 -5.16 15.23 -1.90
N THR A 131 -4.92 16.41 -2.50
CA THR A 131 -3.58 16.92 -2.79
C THR A 131 -2.96 17.50 -1.52
N GLU A 132 -1.72 17.11 -1.22
CA GLU A 132 -1.00 17.59 -0.04
C GLU A 132 -0.90 19.11 -0.03
N GLN A 133 -1.25 19.72 1.11
CA GLN A 133 -1.17 21.15 1.35
C GLN A 133 -0.37 21.40 2.64
N LEU A 134 0.53 22.39 2.59
CA LEU A 134 1.34 22.78 3.75
C LEU A 134 0.88 24.11 4.37
N ASN A 135 -0.01 24.84 3.69
CA ASN A 135 -0.52 26.13 4.14
C ASN A 135 -2.04 26.16 3.98
N PHE A 136 -2.74 26.52 5.05
CA PHE A 136 -4.18 26.67 5.08
C PHE A 136 -4.52 28.11 5.49
N PRO A 137 -5.30 28.85 4.68
CA PRO A 137 -5.84 30.14 5.12
C PRO A 137 -6.78 29.94 6.33
N SER A 138 -6.87 30.91 7.24
CA SER A 138 -7.94 30.94 8.24
C SER A 138 -9.32 30.85 7.56
N ASP A 139 -10.28 30.29 8.24
CA ASP A 139 -11.63 30.03 7.73
C ASP A 139 -11.70 29.03 6.55
N SER A 140 -10.63 28.22 6.35
CA SER A 140 -10.60 27.17 5.35
C SER A 140 -11.00 25.81 5.95
N THR A 141 -11.22 24.82 5.08
CA THR A 141 -11.40 23.42 5.51
C THR A 141 -10.11 22.67 5.29
N LEU A 142 -9.59 22.09 6.36
CA LEU A 142 -8.44 21.20 6.34
C LEU A 142 -8.94 19.75 6.18
N TYR A 143 -8.34 19.02 5.24
CA TYR A 143 -8.58 17.60 5.09
C TYR A 143 -7.39 16.83 5.63
N LEU A 144 -7.68 15.83 6.46
CA LEU A 144 -6.69 14.88 6.92
C LEU A 144 -6.83 13.63 6.05
N ARG A 145 -5.71 13.19 5.48
CA ARG A 145 -5.64 11.95 4.68
C ARG A 145 -4.65 10.99 5.30
N VAL A 146 -5.13 9.81 5.64
CA VAL A 146 -4.32 8.70 6.16
C VAL A 146 -4.31 7.59 5.12
N THR A 147 -3.12 7.12 4.77
CA THR A 147 -2.96 5.90 3.97
C THR A 147 -2.41 4.82 4.89
N ASP A 148 -3.21 3.80 5.15
CA ASP A 148 -2.89 2.71 6.08
C ASP A 148 -3.60 1.43 5.62
N SER A 149 -2.85 0.57 4.98
CA SER A 149 -3.36 -0.69 4.43
C SER A 149 -3.84 -1.67 5.51
N ASP A 150 -3.29 -1.57 6.74
CA ASP A 150 -3.67 -2.46 7.85
C ASP A 150 -5.06 -2.14 8.39
N ARG A 151 -5.52 -0.92 8.14
CA ARG A 151 -6.84 -0.46 8.53
C ARG A 151 -7.93 -0.80 7.51
N ASN A 152 -7.54 -1.28 6.33
CA ASN A 152 -8.46 -1.85 5.35
C ASN A 152 -8.68 -3.33 5.66
N THR A 153 -9.55 -3.62 6.61
CA THR A 153 -9.84 -4.97 7.11
C THR A 153 -11.03 -5.63 6.41
N ASN A 154 -11.84 -4.83 5.69
CA ASN A 154 -13.02 -5.29 4.96
C ASN A 154 -13.07 -4.73 3.53
N SER A 155 -12.57 -5.48 2.57
CA SER A 155 -12.58 -5.08 1.15
C SER A 155 -13.96 -4.92 0.50
N GLY A 156 -15.03 -5.22 1.21
CA GLY A 156 -16.41 -5.14 0.72
C GLY A 156 -17.16 -3.85 1.10
N SER A 157 -16.62 -3.05 2.03
CA SER A 157 -17.25 -1.81 2.49
C SER A 157 -16.22 -0.83 3.02
N ALA A 158 -16.48 0.47 2.81
CA ALA A 158 -15.63 1.51 3.38
C ALA A 158 -15.68 1.49 4.92
N GLU A 159 -14.51 1.61 5.53
CA GLU A 159 -14.32 1.56 6.97
C GLU A 159 -14.05 2.95 7.53
N THR A 160 -14.06 3.08 8.85
CA THR A 160 -13.76 4.33 9.53
C THR A 160 -12.66 4.15 10.57
N ILE A 161 -11.85 5.19 10.74
CA ILE A 161 -10.87 5.30 11.82
C ILE A 161 -11.08 6.59 12.59
N ALA A 162 -10.94 6.53 13.92
CA ALA A 162 -10.97 7.71 14.78
C ALA A 162 -9.54 8.21 15.01
N THR A 163 -9.37 9.53 14.98
CA THR A 163 -8.10 10.20 15.28
C THR A 163 -8.35 11.51 16.01
N THR A 164 -7.29 12.19 16.39
CA THR A 164 -7.36 13.54 16.97
C THR A 164 -6.37 14.45 16.27
N ILE A 165 -6.71 15.73 16.19
CA ILE A 165 -5.85 16.81 15.68
C ILE A 165 -5.70 17.90 16.73
N LYS A 166 -4.54 18.51 16.80
CA LYS A 166 -4.27 19.72 17.63
C LYS A 166 -3.22 20.58 16.97
N SER A 167 -3.16 21.82 17.31
CA SER A 167 -2.06 22.75 16.95
C SER A 167 -1.19 23.10 18.16
N ASP A 168 -0.11 23.82 17.93
CA ASP A 168 0.76 24.34 19.01
C ASP A 168 0.06 25.43 19.82
N THR A 169 -0.87 26.15 19.22
CA THR A 169 -1.65 27.22 19.87
C THR A 169 -2.92 26.71 20.51
N GLU A 170 -3.49 25.64 19.97
CA GLU A 170 -4.66 24.95 20.52
C GLU A 170 -4.27 23.60 21.08
N THR A 171 -4.12 23.56 22.40
CA THR A 171 -3.63 22.35 23.10
C THR A 171 -4.71 21.32 23.36
N THR A 172 -5.98 21.67 23.22
CA THR A 172 -7.11 20.74 23.32
C THR A 172 -7.26 20.01 21.99
N ALA A 173 -7.08 18.68 22.03
CA ALA A 173 -7.22 17.87 20.82
C ALA A 173 -8.68 17.73 20.40
N GLU A 174 -8.96 17.97 19.13
CA GLU A 174 -10.27 17.76 18.51
C GLU A 174 -10.38 16.35 17.94
N SER A 175 -11.54 15.72 18.11
CA SER A 175 -11.82 14.38 17.61
C SER A 175 -12.25 14.43 16.15
N LEU A 176 -11.66 13.59 15.32
CA LEU A 176 -11.96 13.49 13.89
C LEU A 176 -12.20 12.03 13.51
N THR A 177 -13.26 11.78 12.75
CA THR A 177 -13.51 10.49 12.12
C THR A 177 -13.15 10.57 10.65
N LEU A 178 -12.26 9.69 10.22
CA LEU A 178 -11.89 9.54 8.81
C LEU A 178 -12.65 8.35 8.24
N THR A 179 -13.20 8.51 7.05
CA THR A 179 -13.87 7.45 6.29
C THR A 179 -13.00 7.03 5.12
N GLU A 180 -12.94 5.74 4.87
CA GLU A 180 -12.23 5.22 3.72
C GLU A 180 -12.80 5.74 2.40
N THR A 181 -11.95 6.12 1.46
CA THR A 181 -12.35 6.74 0.19
C THR A 181 -13.02 5.78 -0.78
N GLY A 182 -12.98 4.51 -0.49
CA GLY A 182 -13.65 3.41 -1.22
C GLY A 182 -13.45 2.10 -0.47
N ALA A 183 -14.22 1.09 -0.77
CA ALA A 183 -14.31 -0.17 -0.01
C ALA A 183 -13.01 -1.01 0.10
N ASN A 184 -11.94 -0.65 -0.57
CA ASN A 184 -10.69 -1.42 -0.55
C ASN A 184 -9.48 -0.54 -0.91
N THR A 185 -9.44 0.66 -0.38
CA THR A 185 -8.37 1.61 -0.72
C THR A 185 -7.28 1.70 0.34
N GLY A 186 -7.60 1.43 1.60
CA GLY A 186 -6.72 1.72 2.73
C GLY A 186 -6.40 3.22 2.87
N ILE A 187 -7.21 4.08 2.23
CA ILE A 187 -7.05 5.53 2.24
C ILE A 187 -8.25 6.15 2.93
N PHE A 188 -8.02 6.76 4.06
CA PHE A 188 -9.04 7.37 4.90
C PHE A 188 -8.95 8.90 4.81
N SER A 189 -10.09 9.57 4.71
CA SER A 189 -10.16 11.02 4.66
C SER A 189 -11.28 11.56 5.56
N GLY A 190 -11.02 12.68 6.18
CA GLY A 190 -11.98 13.46 6.96
C GLY A 190 -11.57 14.93 6.96
N SER A 191 -12.44 15.80 7.39
CA SER A 191 -12.20 17.23 7.36
C SER A 191 -12.58 17.92 8.66
N ILE A 192 -11.93 19.04 8.93
CA ILE A 192 -12.19 19.91 10.06
C ILE A 192 -12.11 21.37 9.58
N ALA A 193 -12.92 22.26 10.18
CA ALA A 193 -12.80 23.68 9.95
C ALA A 193 -11.49 24.18 10.59
N PHE A 194 -10.77 25.01 9.88
CA PHE A 194 -9.57 25.67 10.39
C PHE A 194 -9.95 27.13 10.77
N GLU A 195 -10.05 27.38 12.06
CA GLU A 195 -10.42 28.69 12.64
C GLU A 195 -9.21 29.54 13.00
#